data_df499e6bd31e343b72ae0175f39f0edb
#
_entry.id   df499e6bd31e343b72ae0175f39f0edb
#
_cell.length_a   1.000
_cell.length_b   1.000
_cell.length_c   1.000
_cell.angle_alpha   90.00
_cell.angle_beta   90.00
_cell.angle_gamma   90.00
#
_symmetry.space_group_name_H-M   'P 1'
#
loop_
_entity.id
_entity.type
_entity.pdbx_description
1 polymer ?
#
loop_
_entity_poly.entity_id
_entity_poly.type
_entity_poly.pdbx_seq_one_letter_code
_entity_poly.pdbx_strand_id
1 'polypeptide(L)'
;MAPPFRAEHVGSLLRPRALTRAFRRLAAREIDGAVYLLAQNTAIREAVELQARVGLRLATDGEFRRASYWSHVVEAVQGLGVAPSLFHFRDEHGAQQEFLSPTCIGTLKRKHPISVGEFHFLAQATQAVPKLTLPSPPTLHFWRGRHGFAGGYAALEPFLADAAAIFAEELADLAAAGCRYVQFDEVPLAMLCDPEVRTVVRERGENPDRLVALYIESINAAIADRPDEMVVGLHLCRGNHKGKFLAEGGYD
;
A
#
# COMPACT_ATOMS: atom_id res chain seq x y z
N MET A 1 22.81 -6.51 -5.50
CA MET A 1 23.21 -5.53 -6.55
C MET A 1 22.39 -4.28 -6.27
N ALA A 2 23.03 -3.17 -5.91
CA ALA A 2 22.28 -1.91 -5.69
C ALA A 2 21.56 -1.53 -7.00
N PRO A 3 20.27 -1.18 -6.95
CA PRO A 3 19.53 -0.85 -8.15
C PRO A 3 20.10 0.43 -8.78
N PRO A 4 20.54 0.38 -10.05
CA PRO A 4 21.01 1.57 -10.76
C PRO A 4 19.84 2.42 -11.26
N PHE A 5 18.66 2.24 -10.68
CA PHE A 5 17.42 2.80 -11.19
C PHE A 5 17.22 4.23 -10.68
N ARG A 6 17.28 5.19 -11.59
CA ARG A 6 16.98 6.60 -11.30
C ARG A 6 15.60 7.02 -11.77
N ALA A 7 14.97 6.22 -12.63
CA ALA A 7 13.64 6.46 -13.14
C ALA A 7 12.82 5.18 -12.99
N GLU A 8 11.71 5.28 -12.27
CA GLU A 8 10.76 4.18 -12.07
C GLU A 8 9.36 4.73 -11.84
N HIS A 9 8.34 3.89 -12.03
CA HIS A 9 7.00 4.19 -11.55
C HIS A 9 6.90 3.90 -10.05
N VAL A 10 6.20 4.78 -9.31
CA VAL A 10 5.93 4.57 -7.89
C VAL A 10 5.18 3.26 -7.67
N GLY A 11 4.12 3.02 -8.44
CA GLY A 11 3.32 1.78 -8.37
C GLY A 11 2.06 1.94 -9.19
N SER A 12 1.08 2.64 -8.64
CA SER A 12 -0.22 2.86 -9.27
C SER A 12 -0.13 3.69 -10.55
N LEU A 13 -0.83 3.23 -11.58
CA LEU A 13 -0.97 3.92 -12.85
C LEU A 13 -2.43 4.32 -13.10
N LEU A 14 -2.63 5.30 -13.99
CA LEU A 14 -3.98 5.70 -14.40
C LEU A 14 -4.67 4.54 -15.13
N ARG A 15 -5.79 4.09 -14.59
CA ARG A 15 -6.55 2.98 -15.16
C ARG A 15 -7.08 3.33 -16.56
N PRO A 16 -6.82 2.48 -17.58
CA PRO A 16 -7.37 2.67 -18.91
C PRO A 16 -8.91 2.74 -18.88
N ARG A 17 -9.49 3.51 -19.82
CA ARG A 17 -10.96 3.63 -19.91
C ARG A 17 -11.68 2.29 -20.08
N ALA A 18 -11.06 1.35 -20.78
CA ALA A 18 -11.59 0.00 -20.95
C ALA A 18 -11.71 -0.73 -19.60
N LEU A 19 -10.67 -0.67 -18.75
CA LEU A 19 -10.68 -1.29 -17.41
C LEU A 19 -11.70 -0.60 -16.49
N THR A 20 -11.77 0.74 -16.51
CA THR A 20 -12.77 1.48 -15.72
C THR A 20 -14.20 1.13 -16.13
N ARG A 21 -14.45 0.92 -17.43
CA ARG A 21 -15.75 0.48 -17.96
C ARG A 21 -16.06 -0.95 -17.50
N ALA A 22 -15.09 -1.87 -17.59
CA ALA A 22 -15.25 -3.25 -17.12
C ALA A 22 -15.59 -3.30 -15.61
N PHE A 23 -14.93 -2.48 -14.80
CA PHE A 23 -15.23 -2.35 -13.37
C PHE A 23 -16.70 -1.92 -13.12
N ARG A 24 -17.19 -0.92 -13.84
CA ARG A 24 -18.59 -0.48 -13.72
C ARG A 24 -19.59 -1.56 -14.13
N ARG A 25 -19.27 -2.32 -15.18
CA ARG A 25 -20.10 -3.43 -15.66
C ARG A 25 -20.12 -4.59 -14.67
N LEU A 26 -18.99 -4.89 -14.01
CA LEU A 26 -18.95 -5.88 -12.93
C LEU A 26 -19.83 -5.43 -11.75
N ALA A 27 -19.72 -4.17 -11.32
CA ALA A 27 -20.55 -3.62 -10.25
C ALA A 27 -22.05 -3.65 -10.59
N ALA A 28 -22.42 -3.43 -11.87
CA ALA A 28 -23.77 -3.56 -12.40
C ALA A 28 -24.20 -5.03 -12.64
N ARG A 29 -23.36 -6.02 -12.39
CA ARG A 29 -23.58 -7.46 -12.65
C ARG A 29 -23.85 -7.79 -14.13
N GLU A 30 -23.36 -6.94 -15.05
CA GLU A 30 -23.45 -7.15 -16.50
C GLU A 30 -22.36 -8.10 -17.03
N ILE A 31 -21.29 -8.28 -16.29
CA ILE A 31 -20.21 -9.23 -16.54
C ILE A 31 -19.86 -9.96 -15.26
N ASP A 32 -19.27 -11.13 -15.38
CA ASP A 32 -18.76 -11.89 -14.26
C ASP A 32 -17.29 -11.53 -13.89
N GLY A 33 -16.79 -12.13 -12.81
CA GLY A 33 -15.42 -11.94 -12.34
C GLY A 33 -14.35 -12.42 -13.34
N ALA A 34 -14.64 -13.45 -14.13
CA ALA A 34 -13.70 -14.00 -15.11
C ALA A 34 -13.47 -13.01 -16.26
N VAL A 35 -14.55 -12.41 -16.77
CA VAL A 35 -14.49 -11.36 -17.81
C VAL A 35 -13.75 -10.11 -17.28
N TYR A 36 -14.00 -9.73 -16.00
CA TYR A 36 -13.29 -8.62 -15.39
C TYR A 36 -11.79 -8.92 -15.20
N LEU A 37 -11.44 -10.13 -14.75
CA LEU A 37 -10.04 -10.58 -14.63
C LEU A 37 -9.30 -10.52 -15.98
N LEU A 38 -9.96 -10.92 -17.06
CA LEU A 38 -9.39 -10.81 -18.39
C LEU A 38 -9.10 -9.35 -18.79
N ALA A 39 -10.01 -8.43 -18.47
CA ALA A 39 -9.81 -7.00 -18.70
C ALA A 39 -8.64 -6.43 -17.87
N GLN A 40 -8.49 -6.87 -16.62
CA GLN A 40 -7.33 -6.51 -15.78
C GLN A 40 -6.02 -7.05 -16.39
N ASN A 41 -6.00 -8.33 -16.77
CA ASN A 41 -4.83 -8.96 -17.38
C ASN A 41 -4.38 -8.25 -18.67
N THR A 42 -5.31 -7.85 -19.51
CA THR A 42 -5.04 -7.09 -20.72
C THR A 42 -4.44 -5.72 -20.38
N ALA A 43 -5.07 -4.98 -19.48
CA ALA A 43 -4.61 -3.66 -19.08
C ALA A 43 -3.20 -3.70 -18.44
N ILE A 44 -2.90 -4.73 -17.63
CA ILE A 44 -1.57 -4.90 -17.03
C ILE A 44 -0.52 -5.16 -18.12
N ARG A 45 -0.79 -6.04 -19.09
CA ARG A 45 0.15 -6.30 -20.18
C ARG A 45 0.45 -5.05 -21.00
N GLU A 46 -0.59 -4.27 -21.34
CA GLU A 46 -0.44 -2.99 -22.05
C GLU A 46 0.40 -1.98 -21.26
N ALA A 47 0.18 -1.90 -19.94
CA ALA A 47 0.95 -1.03 -19.06
C ALA A 47 2.42 -1.47 -18.95
N VAL A 48 2.68 -2.76 -18.85
CA VAL A 48 4.03 -3.35 -18.84
C VAL A 48 4.76 -3.09 -20.16
N GLU A 49 4.07 -3.28 -21.29
CA GLU A 49 4.62 -2.98 -22.62
C GLU A 49 4.96 -1.49 -22.78
N LEU A 50 4.09 -0.59 -22.29
CA LEU A 50 4.37 0.84 -22.29
C LEU A 50 5.65 1.16 -21.49
N GLN A 51 5.80 0.59 -20.29
CA GLN A 51 6.98 0.78 -19.45
C GLN A 51 8.26 0.30 -20.15
N ALA A 52 8.20 -0.85 -20.81
CA ALA A 52 9.31 -1.38 -21.60
C ALA A 52 9.67 -0.47 -22.79
N ARG A 53 8.68 0.02 -23.52
CA ARG A 53 8.90 0.92 -24.68
C ARG A 53 9.58 2.23 -24.32
N VAL A 54 9.32 2.75 -23.11
CA VAL A 54 9.99 4.00 -22.64
C VAL A 54 11.31 3.71 -21.94
N GLY A 55 11.78 2.46 -21.93
CA GLY A 55 13.11 2.05 -21.47
C GLY A 55 13.24 1.90 -19.96
N LEU A 56 12.14 1.75 -19.20
CA LEU A 56 12.21 1.47 -17.77
C LEU A 56 12.78 0.08 -17.51
N ARG A 57 13.66 -0.02 -16.54
CA ARG A 57 14.27 -1.29 -16.11
C ARG A 57 13.47 -2.02 -15.03
N LEU A 58 12.52 -1.34 -14.42
CA LEU A 58 11.52 -1.88 -13.51
C LEU A 58 10.15 -1.83 -14.17
N ALA A 59 9.33 -2.81 -13.87
CA ALA A 59 7.92 -2.82 -14.30
C ALA A 59 7.01 -3.03 -13.11
N THR A 60 5.91 -2.28 -13.06
CA THR A 60 4.79 -2.46 -12.13
C THR A 60 3.56 -2.93 -12.89
N ASP A 61 2.62 -3.57 -12.21
CA ASP A 61 1.30 -3.93 -12.75
C ASP A 61 0.30 -2.75 -12.77
N GLY A 62 0.74 -1.56 -12.32
CA GLY A 62 -0.08 -0.36 -12.19
C GLY A 62 -1.12 -0.44 -11.08
N GLU A 63 -1.07 -1.47 -10.23
CA GLU A 63 -2.05 -1.77 -9.17
C GLU A 63 -3.48 -1.94 -9.71
N PHE A 64 -3.61 -2.41 -10.93
CA PHE A 64 -4.91 -2.49 -11.63
C PHE A 64 -5.86 -3.54 -11.04
N ARG A 65 -5.36 -4.41 -10.16
CA ARG A 65 -6.18 -5.39 -9.43
C ARG A 65 -6.76 -4.86 -8.12
N ARG A 66 -6.25 -3.74 -7.61
CA ARG A 66 -6.53 -3.21 -6.28
C ARG A 66 -7.57 -2.10 -6.34
N ALA A 67 -8.47 -2.04 -5.35
CA ALA A 67 -9.38 -0.91 -5.17
C ALA A 67 -8.65 0.33 -4.62
N SER A 68 -7.70 0.12 -3.71
CA SER A 68 -6.76 1.10 -3.18
C SER A 68 -5.41 0.42 -2.92
N TYR A 69 -4.35 1.21 -2.70
CA TYR A 69 -2.99 0.68 -2.46
C TYR A 69 -2.89 -0.28 -1.26
N TRP A 70 -3.85 -0.27 -0.33
CA TRP A 70 -3.90 -1.13 0.85
C TRP A 70 -5.01 -2.20 0.81
N SER A 71 -5.96 -2.16 -0.14
CA SER A 71 -7.17 -3.01 -0.11
C SER A 71 -6.88 -4.50 -0.12
N HIS A 72 -5.88 -4.93 -0.88
CA HIS A 72 -5.47 -6.34 -0.99
C HIS A 72 -4.94 -6.91 0.34
N VAL A 73 -4.34 -6.07 1.20
CA VAL A 73 -3.93 -6.47 2.56
C VAL A 73 -5.15 -6.72 3.44
N VAL A 74 -6.15 -5.83 3.39
CA VAL A 74 -7.40 -6.01 4.15
C VAL A 74 -8.14 -7.27 3.72
N GLU A 75 -8.13 -7.60 2.43
CA GLU A 75 -8.73 -8.82 1.89
C GLU A 75 -7.99 -10.10 2.34
N ALA A 76 -6.65 -10.05 2.43
CA ALA A 76 -5.80 -11.19 2.76
C ALA A 76 -5.63 -11.43 4.27
N VAL A 77 -5.93 -10.45 5.12
CA VAL A 77 -5.70 -10.52 6.57
C VAL A 77 -7.03 -10.55 7.32
N GLN A 78 -7.25 -11.63 8.08
CA GLN A 78 -8.33 -11.70 9.07
C GLN A 78 -8.08 -10.66 10.16
N GLY A 79 -9.14 -10.10 10.73
CA GLY A 79 -9.04 -9.07 11.78
C GLY A 79 -8.92 -7.65 11.25
N LEU A 80 -8.79 -7.48 9.92
CA LEU A 80 -8.90 -6.17 9.26
C LEU A 80 -10.28 -5.96 8.65
N GLY A 81 -10.73 -4.73 8.67
CA GLY A 81 -11.92 -4.21 8.02
C GLY A 81 -11.65 -2.82 7.45
N VAL A 82 -12.71 -2.14 7.04
CA VAL A 82 -12.65 -0.82 6.43
C VAL A 82 -13.61 0.13 7.15
N ALA A 83 -13.15 1.34 7.43
CA ALA A 83 -13.98 2.38 8.04
C ALA A 83 -13.53 3.78 7.57
N PRO A 84 -14.36 4.84 7.76
CA PRO A 84 -13.96 6.20 7.44
C PRO A 84 -12.68 6.63 8.17
N SER A 85 -11.77 7.29 7.44
CA SER A 85 -10.56 7.88 8.01
C SER A 85 -10.90 9.06 8.93
N LEU A 86 -10.01 9.36 9.89
CA LEU A 86 -10.06 10.59 10.69
C LEU A 86 -9.39 11.78 9.98
N PHE A 87 -8.75 11.54 8.85
CA PHE A 87 -8.14 12.56 8.01
C PHE A 87 -8.97 12.76 6.74
N HIS A 88 -8.83 13.95 6.15
CA HIS A 88 -9.52 14.33 4.92
C HIS A 88 -8.51 14.85 3.91
N PHE A 89 -8.65 14.46 2.64
CA PHE A 89 -7.93 15.12 1.56
C PHE A 89 -8.41 16.55 1.40
N ARG A 90 -7.47 17.47 1.16
CA ARG A 90 -7.73 18.89 0.92
C ARG A 90 -7.25 19.29 -0.47
N ASP A 91 -7.91 20.23 -1.10
CA ASP A 91 -7.41 20.91 -2.28
C ASP A 91 -6.96 22.34 -1.94
N GLU A 92 -6.43 23.04 -2.92
CA GLU A 92 -5.96 24.42 -2.80
C GLU A 92 -7.06 25.43 -2.37
N HIS A 93 -8.34 25.04 -2.48
CA HIS A 93 -9.48 25.84 -2.06
C HIS A 93 -10.04 25.39 -0.69
N GLY A 94 -9.40 24.43 -0.04
CA GLY A 94 -9.80 23.91 1.27
C GLY A 94 -10.99 22.94 1.22
N ALA A 95 -11.47 22.54 0.04
CA ALA A 95 -12.54 21.55 -0.06
C ALA A 95 -12.05 20.18 0.41
N GLN A 96 -12.77 19.60 1.38
CA GLN A 96 -12.43 18.34 2.03
C GLN A 96 -13.07 17.16 1.30
N GLN A 97 -12.38 16.03 1.29
CA GLN A 97 -12.90 14.76 0.81
C GLN A 97 -12.60 13.64 1.79
N GLU A 98 -13.65 12.98 2.26
CA GLU A 98 -13.56 11.77 3.06
C GLU A 98 -13.02 10.59 2.25
N PHE A 99 -12.37 9.67 2.92
CA PHE A 99 -11.94 8.41 2.34
C PHE A 99 -12.00 7.26 3.35
N LEU A 100 -12.05 6.04 2.84
CA LEU A 100 -12.02 4.83 3.64
C LEU A 100 -10.58 4.40 3.90
N SER A 101 -10.36 3.80 5.06
CA SER A 101 -9.05 3.34 5.51
C SER A 101 -9.14 1.99 6.24
N PRO A 102 -8.03 1.25 6.37
CA PRO A 102 -7.99 0.05 7.19
C PRO A 102 -8.39 0.32 8.63
N THR A 103 -9.02 -0.66 9.26
CA THR A 103 -9.33 -0.67 10.69
C THR A 103 -9.24 -2.10 11.21
N CYS A 104 -8.79 -2.26 12.46
CA CYS A 104 -8.76 -3.56 13.13
C CYS A 104 -10.12 -3.86 13.76
N ILE A 105 -10.66 -5.04 13.47
CA ILE A 105 -11.93 -5.57 13.97
C ILE A 105 -11.76 -6.88 14.74
N GLY A 106 -10.52 -7.34 14.91
CA GLY A 106 -10.16 -8.59 15.60
C GLY A 106 -8.65 -8.80 15.58
N THR A 107 -8.16 -9.88 16.18
CA THR A 107 -6.74 -10.25 16.13
C THR A 107 -6.32 -10.51 14.68
N LEU A 108 -5.17 -9.96 14.29
CA LEU A 108 -4.64 -10.09 12.93
C LEU A 108 -4.16 -11.52 12.68
N LYS A 109 -4.53 -12.06 11.52
CA LYS A 109 -4.02 -13.34 11.03
C LYS A 109 -3.99 -13.33 9.52
N ARG A 110 -2.84 -13.60 8.92
CA ARG A 110 -2.73 -13.80 7.48
C ARG A 110 -3.49 -15.05 7.05
N LYS A 111 -4.38 -14.94 6.07
CA LYS A 111 -5.19 -16.05 5.56
C LYS A 111 -4.52 -16.77 4.39
N HIS A 112 -3.81 -16.03 3.56
CA HIS A 112 -3.12 -16.48 2.35
C HIS A 112 -2.09 -15.42 1.93
N PRO A 113 -1.16 -15.73 1.00
CA PRO A 113 -0.25 -14.74 0.40
C PRO A 113 -1.00 -13.54 -0.15
N ILE A 114 -0.46 -12.33 0.10
CA ILE A 114 -1.13 -11.06 -0.20
C ILE A 114 -0.95 -10.70 -1.69
N SER A 115 0.29 -10.69 -2.18
CA SER A 115 0.65 -10.18 -3.50
C SER A 115 1.42 -11.18 -4.36
N VAL A 116 1.66 -12.40 -3.89
CA VAL A 116 2.40 -13.44 -4.65
C VAL A 116 1.73 -13.74 -5.99
N GLY A 117 0.39 -13.77 -6.05
CA GLY A 117 -0.35 -13.96 -7.30
C GLY A 117 -0.17 -12.79 -8.28
N GLU A 118 -0.14 -11.56 -7.79
CA GLU A 118 0.17 -10.37 -8.60
C GLU A 118 1.60 -10.43 -9.14
N PHE A 119 2.56 -10.82 -8.28
CA PHE A 119 3.95 -11.00 -8.67
C PHE A 119 4.12 -12.03 -9.79
N HIS A 120 3.54 -13.22 -9.66
CA HIS A 120 3.63 -14.26 -10.68
C HIS A 120 3.11 -13.78 -12.03
N PHE A 121 1.98 -13.07 -12.05
CA PHE A 121 1.44 -12.53 -13.27
C PHE A 121 2.37 -11.47 -13.90
N LEU A 122 2.87 -10.55 -13.09
CA LEU A 122 3.78 -9.50 -13.54
C LEU A 122 5.10 -10.08 -14.06
N ALA A 123 5.68 -11.04 -13.34
CA ALA A 123 6.92 -11.71 -13.74
C ALA A 123 6.79 -12.43 -15.10
N GLN A 124 5.63 -13.00 -15.40
CA GLN A 124 5.34 -13.59 -16.70
C GLN A 124 5.09 -12.56 -17.81
N ALA A 125 4.69 -11.34 -17.45
CA ALA A 125 4.34 -10.30 -18.41
C ALA A 125 5.53 -9.41 -18.82
N THR A 126 6.66 -9.44 -18.08
CA THR A 126 7.80 -8.53 -18.30
C THR A 126 9.13 -9.26 -18.43
N GLN A 127 10.08 -8.65 -19.18
CA GLN A 127 11.51 -9.00 -19.15
C GLN A 127 12.32 -8.04 -18.24
N ALA A 128 11.71 -6.95 -17.78
CA ALA A 128 12.28 -6.05 -16.79
C ALA A 128 12.19 -6.65 -15.38
N VAL A 129 12.79 -6.01 -14.39
CA VAL A 129 12.68 -6.45 -13.01
C VAL A 129 11.27 -6.14 -12.49
N PRO A 130 10.47 -7.15 -12.09
CA PRO A 130 9.16 -6.92 -11.49
C PRO A 130 9.30 -6.20 -10.15
N LYS A 131 8.56 -5.11 -9.99
CA LYS A 131 8.46 -4.35 -8.76
C LYS A 131 7.05 -4.47 -8.19
N LEU A 132 6.93 -4.89 -6.93
CA LEU A 132 5.67 -4.86 -6.20
C LEU A 132 5.63 -3.74 -5.16
N THR A 133 4.43 -3.25 -4.89
CA THR A 133 4.14 -2.31 -3.82
C THR A 133 3.30 -2.97 -2.73
N LEU A 134 3.56 -2.63 -1.49
CA LEU A 134 2.76 -3.01 -0.32
C LEU A 134 2.56 -1.74 0.52
N PRO A 135 1.43 -1.55 1.20
CA PRO A 135 1.37 -0.54 2.25
C PRO A 135 2.36 -0.92 3.35
N SER A 136 2.86 0.08 4.07
CA SER A 136 3.66 -0.17 5.27
C SER A 136 2.80 -0.67 6.44
N PRO A 137 3.35 -1.39 7.42
CA PRO A 137 2.63 -1.77 8.65
C PRO A 137 1.95 -0.58 9.35
N PRO A 138 2.56 0.61 9.50
CA PRO A 138 1.94 1.81 10.04
C PRO A 138 0.65 2.24 9.37
N THR A 139 0.49 1.99 8.07
CA THR A 139 -0.73 2.32 7.31
C THR A 139 -1.99 1.68 7.92
N LEU A 140 -1.87 0.52 8.55
CA LEU A 140 -2.99 -0.20 9.15
C LEU A 140 -3.51 0.48 10.43
N HIS A 141 -2.71 1.38 11.04
CA HIS A 141 -3.04 2.09 12.27
C HIS A 141 -3.37 3.57 12.05
N PHE A 142 -2.51 4.29 11.34
CA PHE A 142 -2.39 5.76 11.35
C PHE A 142 -3.71 6.49 11.08
N TRP A 143 -4.49 6.02 10.13
CA TRP A 143 -5.70 6.71 9.65
C TRP A 143 -6.80 6.85 10.69
N ARG A 144 -6.80 5.99 11.70
CA ARG A 144 -7.82 5.93 12.75
C ARG A 144 -7.26 5.97 14.16
N GLY A 145 -5.94 5.98 14.32
CA GLY A 145 -5.27 5.97 15.61
C GLY A 145 -5.79 4.84 16.51
N ARG A 146 -6.07 5.15 17.77
CA ARG A 146 -6.56 4.17 18.74
C ARG A 146 -7.81 3.41 18.27
N HIS A 147 -8.71 4.07 17.54
CA HIS A 147 -9.87 3.39 16.95
C HIS A 147 -9.49 2.40 15.84
N GLY A 148 -8.26 2.46 15.33
CA GLY A 148 -7.74 1.58 14.30
C GLY A 148 -7.34 0.20 14.81
N PHE A 149 -7.06 0.03 16.13
CA PHE A 149 -6.61 -1.26 16.68
C PHE A 149 -7.46 -1.81 17.84
N ALA A 150 -8.31 -0.98 18.46
CA ALA A 150 -9.06 -1.36 19.67
C ALA A 150 -10.07 -2.52 19.48
N GLY A 151 -10.36 -2.89 18.24
CA GLY A 151 -11.24 -4.03 17.94
C GLY A 151 -10.59 -5.41 18.21
N GLY A 152 -9.27 -5.48 18.42
CA GLY A 152 -8.55 -6.73 18.64
C GLY A 152 -7.37 -6.64 19.61
N TYR A 153 -6.95 -5.40 20.00
CA TYR A 153 -5.74 -5.19 20.79
C TYR A 153 -5.95 -4.13 21.87
N ALA A 154 -5.35 -4.37 23.05
CA ALA A 154 -5.39 -3.43 24.17
C ALA A 154 -4.35 -2.31 24.04
N ALA A 155 -3.28 -2.53 23.27
CA ALA A 155 -2.18 -1.59 23.05
C ALA A 155 -1.72 -1.60 21.58
N LEU A 156 -1.03 -0.54 21.17
CA LEU A 156 -0.56 -0.37 19.80
C LEU A 156 0.63 -1.29 19.47
N GLU A 157 1.54 -1.49 20.42
CA GLU A 157 2.75 -2.27 20.19
C GLU A 157 2.48 -3.72 19.76
N PRO A 158 1.62 -4.51 20.43
CA PRO A 158 1.30 -5.86 19.96
C PRO A 158 0.57 -5.86 18.59
N PHE A 159 -0.25 -4.85 18.30
CA PHE A 159 -0.86 -4.71 16.98
C PHE A 159 0.19 -4.49 15.88
N LEU A 160 1.15 -3.60 16.10
CA LEU A 160 2.23 -3.34 15.15
C LEU A 160 3.18 -4.53 15.01
N ALA A 161 3.41 -5.28 16.08
CA ALA A 161 4.22 -6.50 16.04
C ALA A 161 3.56 -7.58 15.15
N ASP A 162 2.26 -7.84 15.33
CA ASP A 162 1.52 -8.78 14.49
C ASP A 162 1.45 -8.31 13.04
N ALA A 163 1.23 -7.00 12.81
CA ALA A 163 1.27 -6.43 11.47
C ALA A 163 2.64 -6.64 10.82
N ALA A 164 3.73 -6.32 11.52
CA ALA A 164 5.09 -6.52 11.01
C ALA A 164 5.38 -7.99 10.67
N ALA A 165 4.95 -8.93 11.52
CA ALA A 165 5.11 -10.36 11.27
C ALA A 165 4.37 -10.80 9.98
N ILE A 166 3.15 -10.32 9.75
CA ILE A 166 2.39 -10.61 8.52
C ILE A 166 3.13 -10.10 7.27
N PHE A 167 3.71 -8.90 7.33
CA PHE A 167 4.50 -8.38 6.20
C PHE A 167 5.83 -9.13 6.04
N ALA A 168 6.48 -9.57 7.12
CA ALA A 168 7.67 -10.41 7.04
C ALA A 168 7.38 -11.76 6.36
N GLU A 169 6.27 -12.42 6.70
CA GLU A 169 5.81 -13.64 6.02
C GLU A 169 5.55 -13.37 4.52
N GLU A 170 4.93 -12.24 4.17
CA GLU A 170 4.68 -11.89 2.77
C GLU A 170 5.99 -11.66 2.01
N LEU A 171 6.96 -10.95 2.60
CA LEU A 171 8.27 -10.75 1.98
C LEU A 171 9.01 -12.09 1.76
N ALA A 172 8.90 -13.02 2.70
CA ALA A 172 9.48 -14.36 2.56
C ALA A 172 8.85 -15.14 1.39
N ASP A 173 7.51 -15.14 1.28
CA ASP A 173 6.81 -15.79 0.17
C ASP A 173 7.12 -15.13 -1.18
N LEU A 174 7.19 -13.81 -1.24
CA LEU A 174 7.59 -13.08 -2.44
C LEU A 174 9.04 -13.40 -2.83
N ALA A 175 9.95 -13.49 -1.87
CA ALA A 175 11.34 -13.88 -2.11
C ALA A 175 11.43 -15.31 -2.67
N ALA A 176 10.69 -16.24 -2.07
CA ALA A 176 10.60 -17.63 -2.54
C ALA A 176 10.02 -17.73 -3.96
N ALA A 177 9.08 -16.86 -4.31
CA ALA A 177 8.54 -16.73 -5.67
C ALA A 177 9.53 -16.10 -6.66
N GLY A 178 10.66 -15.56 -6.20
CA GLY A 178 11.68 -14.91 -7.03
C GLY A 178 11.61 -13.39 -7.10
N CYS A 179 10.77 -12.75 -6.31
CA CYS A 179 10.71 -11.30 -6.23
C CYS A 179 12.03 -10.75 -5.65
N ARG A 180 12.55 -9.67 -6.27
CA ARG A 180 13.82 -9.04 -5.88
C ARG A 180 13.66 -7.57 -5.54
N TYR A 181 12.47 -6.99 -5.78
CA TYR A 181 12.21 -5.60 -5.43
C TYR A 181 10.77 -5.40 -4.94
N VAL A 182 10.64 -4.99 -3.69
CA VAL A 182 9.38 -4.59 -3.07
C VAL A 182 9.50 -3.14 -2.60
N GLN A 183 8.46 -2.35 -2.76
CA GLN A 183 8.37 -1.00 -2.21
C GLN A 183 7.30 -0.99 -1.12
N PHE A 184 7.63 -0.46 0.06
CA PHE A 184 6.62 -0.07 1.03
C PHE A 184 6.13 1.35 0.75
N ASP A 185 4.83 1.50 0.59
CA ASP A 185 4.15 2.79 0.51
C ASP A 185 3.90 3.29 1.92
N GLU A 186 4.80 4.19 2.35
CA GLU A 186 4.82 4.75 3.70
C GLU A 186 4.25 6.17 3.68
N VAL A 187 3.00 6.29 4.07
CA VAL A 187 2.31 7.58 4.18
C VAL A 187 2.39 8.15 5.61
N PRO A 188 2.23 7.34 6.68
CA PRO A 188 2.21 7.82 8.06
C PRO A 188 3.42 8.64 8.50
N LEU A 189 4.65 8.21 8.19
CA LEU A 189 5.85 8.97 8.55
C LEU A 189 5.92 10.31 7.82
N ALA A 190 5.57 10.33 6.53
CA ALA A 190 5.51 11.58 5.76
C ALA A 190 4.44 12.53 6.29
N MET A 191 3.28 12.01 6.71
CA MET A 191 2.20 12.77 7.35
C MET A 191 2.66 13.40 8.67
N LEU A 192 3.44 12.67 9.47
CA LEU A 192 3.96 13.14 10.76
C LEU A 192 5.05 14.22 10.63
N CYS A 193 5.48 14.58 9.44
CA CYS A 193 6.31 15.77 9.18
C CYS A 193 5.49 17.08 9.18
N ASP A 194 4.16 16.99 9.09
CA ASP A 194 3.26 18.15 9.09
C ASP A 194 2.86 18.53 10.52
N PRO A 195 3.10 19.79 10.95
CA PRO A 195 2.72 20.27 12.28
C PRO A 195 1.21 20.18 12.58
N GLU A 196 0.35 20.40 11.56
CA GLU A 196 -1.10 20.29 11.71
C GLU A 196 -1.52 18.82 11.96
N VAL A 197 -0.96 17.90 11.19
CA VAL A 197 -1.18 16.46 11.40
C VAL A 197 -0.72 16.04 12.80
N ARG A 198 0.42 16.51 13.25
CA ARG A 198 0.91 16.25 14.62
C ARG A 198 -0.03 16.81 15.69
N THR A 199 -0.67 17.93 15.43
CA THR A 199 -1.69 18.50 16.32
C THR A 199 -2.92 17.60 16.39
N VAL A 200 -3.47 17.15 15.26
CA VAL A 200 -4.57 16.18 15.22
C VAL A 200 -4.23 14.88 15.96
N VAL A 201 -3.00 14.40 15.82
CA VAL A 201 -2.51 13.21 16.54
C VAL A 201 -2.51 13.41 18.05
N ARG A 202 -2.08 14.59 18.54
CA ARG A 202 -2.11 14.92 19.99
C ARG A 202 -3.54 15.05 20.52
N GLU A 203 -4.42 15.68 19.76
CA GLU A 203 -5.84 15.87 20.14
C GLU A 203 -6.58 14.54 20.28
N ARG A 204 -6.20 13.51 19.53
CA ARG A 204 -6.75 12.16 19.68
C ARG A 204 -6.03 11.32 20.78
N GLY A 205 -5.15 11.95 21.57
CA GLY A 205 -4.51 11.35 22.74
C GLY A 205 -3.26 10.53 22.46
N GLU A 206 -2.63 10.71 21.28
CA GLU A 206 -1.40 10.02 20.89
C GLU A 206 -0.19 10.96 20.90
N ASN A 207 1.00 10.41 21.10
CA ASN A 207 2.25 11.15 21.03
C ASN A 207 2.90 10.95 19.64
N PRO A 208 3.02 12.03 18.81
CA PRO A 208 3.58 11.91 17.46
C PRO A 208 5.01 11.38 17.41
N ASP A 209 5.87 11.75 18.39
CA ASP A 209 7.27 11.30 18.42
C ASP A 209 7.36 9.81 18.76
N ARG A 210 6.53 9.35 19.70
CA ARG A 210 6.41 7.93 19.99
C ARG A 210 5.89 7.14 18.79
N LEU A 211 4.89 7.69 18.05
CA LEU A 211 4.40 7.04 16.84
C LEU A 211 5.50 6.89 15.78
N VAL A 212 6.32 7.93 15.57
CA VAL A 212 7.46 7.84 14.64
C VAL A 212 8.38 6.69 15.03
N ALA A 213 8.77 6.59 16.32
CA ALA A 213 9.64 5.52 16.80
C ALA A 213 9.02 4.12 16.57
N LEU A 214 7.77 3.91 17.00
CA LEU A 214 7.05 2.64 16.83
C LEU A 214 6.86 2.25 15.35
N TYR A 215 6.62 3.22 14.48
CA TYR A 215 6.47 2.98 13.05
C TYR A 215 7.78 2.55 12.41
N ILE A 216 8.89 3.22 12.74
CA ILE A 216 10.22 2.82 12.29
C ILE A 216 10.55 1.40 12.78
N GLU A 217 10.29 1.11 14.06
CA GLU A 217 10.49 -0.23 14.63
C GLU A 217 9.67 -1.29 13.90
N SER A 218 8.40 -1.04 13.61
CA SER A 218 7.53 -2.00 12.92
C SER A 218 7.95 -2.24 11.47
N ILE A 219 8.40 -1.20 10.75
CA ILE A 219 8.94 -1.34 9.40
C ILE A 219 10.23 -2.16 9.43
N ASN A 220 11.15 -1.84 10.35
CA ASN A 220 12.40 -2.55 10.49
C ASN A 220 12.18 -4.03 10.85
N ALA A 221 11.23 -4.32 11.74
CA ALA A 221 10.85 -5.70 12.08
C ALA A 221 10.28 -6.46 10.87
N ALA A 222 9.48 -5.81 10.03
CA ALA A 222 8.92 -6.43 8.83
C ALA A 222 9.98 -6.83 7.79
N ILE A 223 11.12 -6.11 7.75
CA ILE A 223 12.18 -6.33 6.75
C ILE A 223 13.41 -7.03 7.31
N ALA A 224 13.45 -7.34 8.61
CA ALA A 224 14.66 -7.83 9.30
C ALA A 224 15.22 -9.12 8.68
N ASP A 225 14.34 -10.07 8.38
CA ASP A 225 14.72 -11.41 7.89
C ASP A 225 14.61 -11.56 6.36
N ARG A 226 14.47 -10.44 5.63
CA ARG A 226 14.44 -10.50 4.16
C ARG A 226 15.77 -11.01 3.62
N PRO A 227 15.79 -11.79 2.52
CA PRO A 227 17.04 -12.16 1.87
C PRO A 227 17.84 -10.95 1.38
N ASP A 228 19.17 -11.02 1.46
CA ASP A 228 20.09 -9.94 1.03
C ASP A 228 19.88 -9.51 -0.43
N GLU A 229 19.43 -10.43 -1.29
CA GLU A 229 19.15 -10.15 -2.69
C GLU A 229 17.84 -9.37 -2.91
N MET A 230 16.96 -9.31 -1.89
CA MET A 230 15.73 -8.54 -1.98
C MET A 230 15.96 -7.10 -1.55
N VAL A 231 15.76 -6.18 -2.46
CA VAL A 231 15.73 -4.75 -2.17
C VAL A 231 14.33 -4.36 -1.69
N VAL A 232 14.26 -3.66 -0.55
CA VAL A 232 13.04 -3.01 -0.09
C VAL A 232 13.23 -1.52 -0.19
N GLY A 233 12.44 -0.86 -1.05
CA GLY A 233 12.36 0.60 -1.16
C GLY A 233 11.28 1.16 -0.24
N LEU A 234 11.43 2.42 0.16
CA LEU A 234 10.44 3.15 0.93
C LEU A 234 9.95 4.36 0.13
N HIS A 235 8.64 4.39 -0.17
CA HIS A 235 8.01 5.56 -0.79
C HIS A 235 7.34 6.40 0.30
N LEU A 236 7.89 7.59 0.56
CA LEU A 236 7.31 8.57 1.47
C LEU A 236 6.31 9.44 0.71
N CYS A 237 5.02 9.27 1.01
CA CYS A 237 3.92 9.93 0.31
C CYS A 237 3.14 10.86 1.24
N ARG A 238 2.96 12.11 0.82
CA ARG A 238 2.13 13.09 1.54
C ARG A 238 0.64 13.04 1.16
N GLY A 239 0.24 11.96 0.50
CA GLY A 239 -1.11 11.76 0.01
C GLY A 239 -1.35 12.37 -1.37
N ASN A 240 -2.09 11.63 -2.21
CA ASN A 240 -2.58 12.13 -3.49
C ASN A 240 -3.91 11.48 -3.82
N HIS A 241 -4.95 12.30 -3.96
CA HIS A 241 -6.25 11.86 -4.45
C HIS A 241 -6.81 12.89 -5.43
N LYS A 242 -6.67 12.63 -6.73
CA LYS A 242 -7.13 13.54 -7.81
C LYS A 242 -6.54 14.96 -7.68
N GLY A 243 -5.26 15.05 -7.33
CA GLY A 243 -4.58 16.33 -7.12
C GLY A 243 -4.75 16.93 -5.71
N LYS A 244 -5.60 16.37 -4.85
CA LYS A 244 -5.71 16.76 -3.44
C LYS A 244 -4.62 16.09 -2.62
N PHE A 245 -4.16 16.74 -1.55
CA PHE A 245 -3.10 16.29 -0.67
C PHE A 245 -3.60 16.14 0.78
N LEU A 246 -2.81 15.50 1.63
CA LEU A 246 -3.12 15.26 3.04
C LEU A 246 -2.22 16.05 3.99
N ALA A 247 -0.96 16.26 3.63
CA ALA A 247 0.03 16.86 4.48
C ALA A 247 1.01 17.74 3.69
N GLU A 248 1.56 18.75 4.37
CA GLU A 248 2.64 19.60 3.92
C GLU A 248 3.84 19.46 4.87
N GLY A 249 4.98 20.12 4.58
CA GLY A 249 6.17 20.12 5.42
C GLY A 249 7.40 19.51 4.75
N GLY A 250 8.56 19.61 5.42
CA GLY A 250 9.84 19.03 5.05
C GLY A 250 10.12 17.71 5.77
N TYR A 251 11.26 17.10 5.43
CA TYR A 251 11.77 15.88 6.11
C TYR A 251 12.97 16.20 7.01
N ASP A 252 13.11 17.49 7.40
CA ASP A 252 14.21 18.00 8.24
C ASP A 252 14.10 17.59 9.70
#